data_12c4ac5415f6cf95493faa08c33e380e
#
_entry.id   12c4ac5415f6cf95493faa08c33e380e
#
_cell.length_a   1.000
_cell.length_b   1.000
_cell.length_c   1.000
_cell.angle_alpha   90.00
_cell.angle_beta   90.00
_cell.angle_gamma   90.00
#
_symmetry.space_group_name_H-M   'P 1'
#
loop_
_entity.id
_entity.type
_entity.pdbx_description
1 polymer ?
#
loop_
_entity_poly.entity_id
_entity_poly.type
_entity_poly.pdbx_seq_one_letter_code
_entity_poly.pdbx_strand_id
1 'polypeptide(L)'
;GFSPATAVGTDLLYAALTKAGGTFVHHQKSKIDWRIVGLLGAGSVPAALIALGVMHSLGPASKSTNSLIMTTLGVALILTALSIILRGLFQSSARPREIVVDAPISIQAAVNTVIVGLFLGVLVTISSVGAGALGTLALFILYPRLSTRQVVGTDIAHAVPLTLIGGLGHAVLGTV
;
A
#
# COMPACT_ATOMS: atom_id res chain seq x y z
N GLY A 1 25.72 9.01 -7.60
CA GLY A 1 24.42 8.32 -7.67
C GLY A 1 23.41 9.03 -6.79
N PHE A 2 22.12 8.83 -7.05
CA PHE A 2 21.04 9.37 -6.20
C PHE A 2 21.03 8.69 -4.84
N SER A 3 20.58 9.41 -3.81
CA SER A 3 20.40 8.82 -2.48
C SER A 3 19.22 7.84 -2.48
N PRO A 4 19.21 6.81 -1.62
CA PRO A 4 18.04 5.94 -1.47
C PRO A 4 16.76 6.71 -1.14
N ALA A 5 16.84 7.77 -0.32
CA ALA A 5 15.71 8.61 0.03
C ALA A 5 15.13 9.34 -1.19
N THR A 6 16.00 9.87 -2.08
CA THR A 6 15.57 10.52 -3.32
C THR A 6 14.89 9.52 -4.26
N ALA A 7 15.42 8.31 -4.38
CA ALA A 7 14.81 7.28 -5.20
C ALA A 7 13.39 6.92 -4.70
N VAL A 8 13.23 6.73 -3.38
CA VAL A 8 11.94 6.41 -2.76
C VAL A 8 10.93 7.55 -2.94
N GLY A 9 11.33 8.80 -2.64
CA GLY A 9 10.44 9.96 -2.75
C GLY A 9 9.94 10.18 -4.18
N THR A 10 10.84 10.10 -5.15
CA THR A 10 10.49 10.25 -6.58
C THR A 10 9.57 9.11 -7.05
N ASP A 11 9.86 7.87 -6.66
CA ASP A 11 9.03 6.71 -7.02
C ASP A 11 7.62 6.80 -6.42
N LEU A 12 7.49 7.27 -5.17
CA LEU A 12 6.18 7.48 -4.53
C LEU A 12 5.31 8.50 -5.28
N LEU A 13 5.89 9.62 -5.74
CA LEU A 13 5.16 10.60 -6.53
C LEU A 13 4.74 10.04 -7.89
N TYR A 14 5.66 9.34 -8.56
CA TYR A 14 5.34 8.66 -9.81
C TYR A 14 4.24 7.61 -9.64
N ALA A 15 4.34 6.80 -8.56
CA ALA A 15 3.35 5.81 -8.22
C ALA A 15 1.97 6.43 -7.92
N ALA A 16 1.92 7.59 -7.26
CA ALA A 16 0.67 8.30 -7.00
C ALA A 16 -0.05 8.68 -8.31
N LEU A 17 0.68 9.24 -9.28
CA LEU A 17 0.12 9.64 -10.57
C LEU A 17 -0.35 8.43 -11.39
N THR A 18 0.48 7.38 -11.49
CA THR A 18 0.13 6.18 -12.25
C THR A 18 -1.04 5.44 -11.65
N LYS A 19 -1.10 5.33 -10.31
CA LYS A 19 -2.21 4.68 -9.61
C LYS A 19 -3.50 5.50 -9.64
N ALA A 20 -3.42 6.83 -9.66
CA ALA A 20 -4.59 7.68 -9.86
C ALA A 20 -5.25 7.39 -11.23
N GLY A 21 -4.46 7.29 -12.30
CA GLY A 21 -4.93 6.86 -13.61
C GLY A 21 -5.52 5.45 -13.59
N GLY A 22 -4.85 4.50 -12.93
CA GLY A 22 -5.35 3.14 -12.73
C GLY A 22 -6.68 3.09 -11.98
N THR A 23 -6.82 3.89 -10.92
CA THR A 23 -8.06 3.99 -10.13
C THR A 23 -9.22 4.49 -10.98
N PHE A 24 -8.99 5.50 -11.82
CA PHE A 24 -10.01 6.02 -12.72
C PHE A 24 -10.53 4.94 -13.69
N VAL A 25 -9.64 4.17 -14.31
CA VAL A 25 -10.00 3.07 -15.21
C VAL A 25 -10.74 1.95 -14.46
N HIS A 26 -10.27 1.59 -13.25
CA HIS A 26 -10.90 0.56 -12.44
C HIS A 26 -12.27 0.99 -11.90
N HIS A 27 -12.45 2.27 -11.55
CA HIS A 27 -13.74 2.78 -11.11
C HIS A 27 -14.83 2.61 -12.18
N GLN A 28 -14.48 2.74 -13.46
CA GLN A 28 -15.42 2.56 -14.56
C GLN A 28 -15.75 1.07 -14.85
N LYS A 29 -14.81 0.15 -14.60
CA LYS A 29 -14.90 -1.26 -15.02
C LYS A 29 -15.11 -2.25 -13.87
N SER A 30 -14.81 -1.87 -12.65
CA SER A 30 -14.93 -2.72 -11.47
C SER A 30 -15.38 -1.90 -10.25
N LYS A 31 -16.19 -2.53 -9.40
CA LYS A 31 -16.67 -1.85 -8.18
C LYS A 31 -15.55 -1.85 -7.13
N ILE A 32 -15.01 -0.66 -6.83
CA ILE A 32 -14.09 -0.43 -5.72
C ILE A 32 -14.90 -0.46 -4.42
N ASP A 33 -14.43 -1.18 -3.42
CA ASP A 33 -15.02 -1.13 -2.08
C ASP A 33 -14.40 0.03 -1.28
N TRP A 34 -15.08 1.17 -1.30
CA TRP A 34 -14.63 2.39 -0.64
C TRP A 34 -14.59 2.29 0.90
N ARG A 35 -15.34 1.35 1.50
CA ARG A 35 -15.30 1.10 2.94
C ARG A 35 -13.95 0.48 3.33
N ILE A 36 -13.50 -0.49 2.53
CA ILE A 36 -12.18 -1.12 2.73
C ILE A 36 -11.06 -0.11 2.46
N VAL A 37 -11.19 0.72 1.42
CA VAL A 37 -10.24 1.84 1.17
C VAL A 37 -10.15 2.76 2.38
N GLY A 38 -11.29 3.13 2.97
CA GLY A 38 -11.33 3.97 4.18
C GLY A 38 -10.66 3.31 5.39
N LEU A 39 -10.91 2.01 5.62
CA LEU A 39 -10.30 1.26 6.73
C LEU A 39 -8.78 1.12 6.55
N LEU A 40 -8.31 0.79 5.35
CA LEU A 40 -6.88 0.76 5.04
C LEU A 40 -6.25 2.16 5.23
N GLY A 41 -6.93 3.20 4.75
CA GLY A 41 -6.50 4.59 4.90
C GLY A 41 -6.42 5.04 6.35
N ALA A 42 -7.39 4.64 7.18
CA ALA A 42 -7.39 4.96 8.62
C ALA A 42 -6.16 4.40 9.35
N GLY A 43 -5.61 3.28 8.88
CA GLY A 43 -4.34 2.74 9.39
C GLY A 43 -3.13 3.37 8.70
N SER A 44 -3.12 3.41 7.37
CA SER A 44 -1.91 3.73 6.59
C SER A 44 -1.56 5.21 6.63
N VAL A 45 -2.54 6.12 6.66
CA VAL A 45 -2.26 7.57 6.66
C VAL A 45 -1.55 8.00 7.95
N PRO A 46 -2.04 7.69 9.16
CA PRO A 46 -1.31 8.01 10.39
C PRO A 46 0.08 7.37 10.43
N ALA A 47 0.19 6.10 9.99
CA ALA A 47 1.45 5.39 9.97
C ALA A 47 2.46 6.01 9.01
N ALA A 48 2.03 6.46 7.84
CA ALA A 48 2.86 7.19 6.88
C ALA A 48 3.38 8.50 7.47
N LEU A 49 2.51 9.28 8.13
CA LEU A 49 2.90 10.53 8.78
C LEU A 49 3.91 10.31 9.91
N ILE A 50 3.72 9.26 10.72
CA ILE A 50 4.68 8.87 11.76
C ILE A 50 6.01 8.47 11.13
N ALA A 51 6.01 7.66 10.08
CA ALA A 51 7.23 7.25 9.38
C ALA A 51 8.00 8.45 8.83
N LEU A 52 7.32 9.41 8.21
CA LEU A 52 7.93 10.67 7.75
C LEU A 52 8.50 11.50 8.91
N GLY A 53 7.79 11.58 10.03
CA GLY A 53 8.26 12.25 11.25
C GLY A 53 9.54 11.62 11.82
N VAL A 54 9.61 10.29 11.83
CA VAL A 54 10.83 9.55 12.22
C VAL A 54 11.98 9.86 11.26
N MET A 55 11.74 9.83 9.95
CA MET A 55 12.77 10.16 8.96
C MET A 55 13.25 11.62 9.07
N HIS A 56 12.34 12.54 9.37
CA HIS A 56 12.68 13.93 9.65
C HIS A 56 13.62 14.05 10.88
N SER A 57 13.27 13.38 11.98
CA SER A 57 14.05 13.43 13.23
C SER A 57 15.44 12.77 13.10
N LEU A 58 15.58 11.75 12.27
CA LEU A 58 16.86 11.09 11.98
C LEU A 58 17.77 11.90 11.04
N GLY A 59 17.20 12.88 10.35
CA GLY A 59 17.81 13.64 9.28
C GLY A 59 17.66 12.95 7.91
N PRO A 60 17.02 13.61 6.95
CA PRO A 60 16.59 12.99 5.66
C PRO A 60 17.71 12.36 4.85
N ALA A 61 18.95 12.93 4.91
CA ALA A 61 20.13 12.44 4.20
C ALA A 61 21.13 11.71 5.10
N SER A 62 20.76 11.38 6.33
CA SER A 62 21.66 10.74 7.30
C SER A 62 21.97 9.29 6.93
N LYS A 63 23.09 8.77 7.45
CA LYS A 63 23.43 7.34 7.35
C LYS A 63 22.34 6.46 7.98
N SER A 64 21.73 6.92 9.08
CA SER A 64 20.65 6.20 9.78
C SER A 64 19.42 6.08 8.90
N THR A 65 18.99 7.17 8.25
CA THR A 65 17.84 7.15 7.34
C THR A 65 18.11 6.26 6.13
N ASN A 66 19.30 6.34 5.52
CA ASN A 66 19.67 5.48 4.40
C ASN A 66 19.69 4.00 4.80
N SER A 67 20.21 3.67 5.98
CA SER A 67 20.20 2.29 6.50
C SER A 67 18.78 1.80 6.75
N LEU A 68 17.92 2.65 7.34
CA LEU A 68 16.50 2.33 7.56
C LEU A 68 15.81 2.02 6.22
N ILE A 69 15.97 2.88 5.22
CA ILE A 69 15.37 2.69 3.89
C ILE A 69 15.86 1.38 3.26
N MET A 70 17.17 1.13 3.25
CA MET A 70 17.74 -0.06 2.62
C MET A 70 17.28 -1.35 3.32
N THR A 71 17.24 -1.36 4.65
CA THR A 71 16.74 -2.50 5.42
C THR A 71 15.25 -2.74 5.17
N THR A 72 14.44 -1.68 5.23
CA THR A 72 13.00 -1.76 4.97
C THR A 72 12.72 -2.20 3.54
N LEU A 73 13.48 -1.69 2.56
CA LEU A 73 13.39 -2.12 1.17
C LEU A 73 13.69 -3.61 1.02
N GLY A 74 14.77 -4.11 1.63
CA GLY A 74 15.11 -5.53 1.61
C GLY A 74 13.99 -6.40 2.18
N VAL A 75 13.45 -6.04 3.35
CA VAL A 75 12.31 -6.72 3.96
C VAL A 75 11.08 -6.65 3.05
N ALA A 76 10.77 -5.47 2.51
CA ALA A 76 9.63 -5.29 1.62
C ALA A 76 9.72 -6.16 0.36
N LEU A 77 10.92 -6.28 -0.23
CA LEU A 77 11.15 -7.12 -1.40
C LEU A 77 10.94 -8.62 -1.09
N ILE A 78 11.45 -9.09 0.06
CA ILE A 78 11.25 -10.49 0.49
C ILE A 78 9.77 -10.76 0.72
N LEU A 79 9.07 -9.88 1.44
CA LEU A 79 7.63 -10.02 1.69
C LEU A 79 6.82 -9.96 0.39
N THR A 80 7.21 -9.09 -0.54
CA THR A 80 6.57 -8.99 -1.85
C THR A 80 6.78 -10.25 -2.68
N ALA A 81 7.99 -10.79 -2.72
CA ALA A 81 8.27 -12.05 -3.40
C ALA A 81 7.44 -13.20 -2.82
N LEU A 82 7.41 -13.33 -1.49
CA LEU A 82 6.58 -14.32 -0.79
C LEU A 82 5.10 -14.12 -1.09
N SER A 83 4.63 -12.86 -1.10
CA SER A 83 3.25 -12.51 -1.43
C SER A 83 2.86 -12.96 -2.84
N ILE A 84 3.73 -12.79 -3.82
CA ILE A 84 3.47 -13.21 -5.20
C ILE A 84 3.33 -14.73 -5.29
N ILE A 85 4.21 -15.48 -4.60
CA ILE A 85 4.16 -16.95 -4.56
C ILE A 85 2.85 -17.40 -3.88
N LEU A 86 2.54 -16.86 -2.70
CA LEU A 86 1.33 -17.21 -1.96
C LEU A 86 0.05 -16.84 -2.74
N ARG A 87 0.04 -15.69 -3.40
CA ARG A 87 -1.10 -15.26 -4.24
C ARG A 87 -1.43 -16.28 -5.32
N GLY A 88 -0.43 -16.88 -5.96
CA GLY A 88 -0.63 -17.96 -6.94
C GLY A 88 -1.41 -19.14 -6.36
N LEU A 89 -1.12 -19.52 -5.13
CA LEU A 89 -1.82 -20.61 -4.42
C LEU A 89 -3.27 -20.25 -4.09
N PHE A 90 -3.53 -19.01 -3.65
CA PHE A 90 -4.89 -18.55 -3.32
C PHE A 90 -5.75 -18.30 -4.56
N GLN A 91 -5.18 -17.84 -5.67
CA GLN A 91 -5.93 -17.58 -6.91
C GLN A 91 -6.33 -18.86 -7.65
N SER A 92 -5.54 -19.92 -7.59
CA SER A 92 -5.85 -21.20 -8.25
C SER A 92 -7.11 -21.86 -7.69
N SER A 93 -7.49 -21.53 -6.46
CA SER A 93 -8.69 -22.03 -5.79
C SER A 93 -9.91 -21.10 -5.94
N ALA A 94 -9.76 -19.95 -6.57
CA ALA A 94 -10.82 -18.96 -6.72
C ALA A 94 -11.73 -19.31 -7.90
N ARG A 95 -12.90 -19.88 -7.61
CA ARG A 95 -14.01 -19.95 -8.58
C ARG A 95 -14.39 -18.51 -9.01
N PRO A 96 -14.93 -18.32 -10.25
CA PRO A 96 -15.49 -17.04 -10.64
C PRO A 96 -16.51 -16.59 -9.59
N ARG A 97 -16.18 -15.54 -8.83
CA ARG A 97 -17.09 -15.01 -7.82
C ARG A 97 -17.86 -13.84 -8.40
N GLU A 98 -19.16 -13.86 -8.20
CA GLU A 98 -20.00 -12.71 -8.51
C GLU A 98 -19.55 -11.49 -7.71
N ILE A 99 -19.75 -10.29 -8.30
CA ILE A 99 -19.46 -9.04 -7.63
C ILE A 99 -20.40 -8.90 -6.44
N VAL A 100 -19.89 -9.10 -5.24
CA VAL A 100 -20.67 -8.90 -4.00
C VAL A 100 -20.59 -7.42 -3.64
N VAL A 101 -21.75 -6.76 -3.69
CA VAL A 101 -21.90 -5.35 -3.28
C VAL A 101 -22.47 -5.35 -1.87
N ASP A 102 -21.89 -4.50 -1.01
CA ASP A 102 -22.43 -4.20 0.33
C ASP A 102 -22.52 -5.37 1.33
N ALA A 103 -21.66 -6.38 1.22
CA ALA A 103 -21.54 -7.36 2.28
C ALA A 103 -21.13 -6.68 3.61
N PRO A 104 -21.77 -7.02 4.75
CA PRO A 104 -21.39 -6.44 6.03
C PRO A 104 -19.95 -6.84 6.38
N ILE A 105 -19.14 -5.84 6.76
CA ILE A 105 -17.78 -6.06 7.25
C ILE A 105 -17.87 -6.36 8.74
N SER A 106 -17.36 -7.51 9.17
CA SER A 106 -17.29 -7.82 10.60
C SER A 106 -16.30 -6.89 11.30
N ILE A 107 -16.53 -6.63 12.59
CA ILE A 107 -15.63 -5.79 13.41
C ILE A 107 -14.20 -6.33 13.36
N GLN A 108 -14.03 -7.65 13.43
CA GLN A 108 -12.71 -8.29 13.36
C GLN A 108 -12.01 -8.04 12.02
N ALA A 109 -12.75 -8.15 10.91
CA ALA A 109 -12.19 -7.85 9.58
C ALA A 109 -11.82 -6.37 9.46
N ALA A 110 -12.64 -5.46 10.01
CA ALA A 110 -12.34 -4.03 10.02
C ALA A 110 -11.06 -3.72 10.81
N VAL A 111 -10.92 -4.26 12.02
CA VAL A 111 -9.71 -4.08 12.85
C VAL A 111 -8.48 -4.64 12.14
N ASN A 112 -8.57 -5.85 11.60
CA ASN A 112 -7.45 -6.45 10.86
C ASN A 112 -7.07 -5.63 9.62
N THR A 113 -8.04 -5.01 8.95
CA THR A 113 -7.80 -4.13 7.79
C THR A 113 -7.06 -2.87 8.21
N VAL A 114 -7.42 -2.25 9.33
CA VAL A 114 -6.70 -1.09 9.88
C VAL A 114 -5.26 -1.48 10.25
N ILE A 115 -5.04 -2.64 10.87
CA ILE A 115 -3.70 -3.15 11.22
C ILE A 115 -2.85 -3.35 9.96
N VAL A 116 -3.43 -3.97 8.92
CA VAL A 116 -2.76 -4.10 7.61
C VAL A 116 -2.44 -2.72 7.03
N GLY A 117 -3.37 -1.77 7.12
CA GLY A 117 -3.15 -0.39 6.72
C GLY A 117 -1.96 0.24 7.45
N LEU A 118 -1.87 0.11 8.79
CA LEU A 118 -0.74 0.59 9.59
C LEU A 118 0.59 0.02 9.06
N PHE A 119 0.66 -1.28 8.86
CA PHE A 119 1.85 -1.95 8.34
C PHE A 119 2.23 -1.45 6.94
N LEU A 120 1.28 -1.38 6.03
CA LEU A 120 1.51 -0.87 4.67
C LEU A 120 1.91 0.61 4.69
N GLY A 121 1.34 1.42 5.58
CA GLY A 121 1.67 2.83 5.73
C GLY A 121 3.15 3.05 6.04
N VAL A 122 3.68 2.35 7.03
CA VAL A 122 5.11 2.41 7.37
C VAL A 122 5.97 1.87 6.22
N LEU A 123 5.67 0.65 5.77
CA LEU A 123 6.49 -0.07 4.80
C LEU A 123 6.59 0.71 3.47
N VAL A 124 5.45 1.13 2.92
CA VAL A 124 5.39 1.81 1.63
C VAL A 124 6.02 3.21 1.71
N THR A 125 5.79 3.95 2.79
CA THR A 125 6.37 5.30 2.93
C THR A 125 7.89 5.27 3.00
N ILE A 126 8.48 4.26 3.66
CA ILE A 126 9.94 4.16 3.81
C ILE A 126 10.60 3.52 2.59
N SER A 127 9.96 2.55 1.93
CA SER A 127 10.58 1.76 0.86
C SER A 127 10.00 1.99 -0.53
N SER A 128 8.85 2.66 -0.65
CA SER A 128 8.01 2.74 -1.85
C SER A 128 7.49 1.38 -2.38
N VAL A 129 7.84 0.28 -1.74
CA VAL A 129 7.49 -1.09 -2.15
C VAL A 129 6.39 -1.65 -1.26
N GLY A 130 5.54 -2.51 -1.82
CA GLY A 130 4.51 -3.24 -1.07
C GLY A 130 3.08 -2.82 -1.39
N ALA A 131 2.82 -1.56 -1.75
CA ALA A 131 1.51 -1.17 -2.25
C ALA A 131 1.23 -1.86 -3.59
N GLY A 132 0.32 -2.80 -3.58
CA GLY A 132 -0.03 -3.63 -4.72
C GLY A 132 0.08 -5.12 -4.40
N ALA A 133 1.27 -5.65 -4.17
CA ALA A 133 1.43 -7.09 -3.92
C ALA A 133 0.98 -7.49 -2.51
N LEU A 134 1.44 -6.78 -1.48
CA LEU A 134 1.08 -7.07 -0.08
C LEU A 134 -0.36 -6.68 0.23
N GLY A 135 -0.81 -5.52 -0.26
CA GLY A 135 -2.18 -5.07 -0.09
C GLY A 135 -3.18 -6.02 -0.73
N THR A 136 -2.95 -6.42 -1.98
CA THR A 136 -3.83 -7.40 -2.66
C THR A 136 -3.83 -8.75 -1.95
N LEU A 137 -2.68 -9.27 -1.50
CA LEU A 137 -2.63 -10.53 -0.75
C LEU A 137 -3.43 -10.43 0.55
N ALA A 138 -3.23 -9.36 1.33
CA ALA A 138 -3.95 -9.14 2.56
C ALA A 138 -5.47 -9.08 2.34
N LEU A 139 -5.91 -8.38 1.28
CA LEU A 139 -7.32 -8.30 0.93
C LEU A 139 -7.90 -9.64 0.46
N PHE A 140 -7.14 -10.49 -0.24
CA PHE A 140 -7.58 -11.84 -0.58
C PHE A 140 -7.81 -12.71 0.66
N ILE A 141 -6.96 -12.54 1.69
CA ILE A 141 -7.08 -13.29 2.95
C ILE A 141 -8.24 -12.77 3.79
N LEU A 142 -8.34 -11.44 3.96
CA LEU A 142 -9.36 -10.81 4.81
C LEU A 142 -10.75 -10.84 4.19
N TYR A 143 -10.83 -10.73 2.87
CA TYR A 143 -12.09 -10.63 2.13
C TYR A 143 -12.20 -11.69 1.03
N PRO A 144 -12.24 -12.98 1.36
CA PRO A 144 -12.22 -14.07 0.39
C PRO A 144 -13.46 -14.10 -0.52
N ARG A 145 -14.48 -13.30 -0.21
CA ARG A 145 -15.71 -13.17 -1.02
C ARG A 145 -15.59 -12.16 -2.16
N LEU A 146 -14.60 -11.26 -2.10
CA LEU A 146 -14.40 -10.28 -3.16
C LEU A 146 -13.84 -10.93 -4.43
N SER A 147 -14.27 -10.44 -5.57
CA SER A 147 -13.68 -10.83 -6.84
C SER A 147 -12.25 -10.27 -6.98
N THR A 148 -11.40 -10.92 -7.77
CA THR A 148 -10.03 -10.45 -8.04
C THR A 148 -10.02 -8.99 -8.53
N ARG A 149 -10.97 -8.60 -9.38
CA ARG A 149 -11.07 -7.24 -9.90
C ARG A 149 -11.39 -6.23 -8.79
N GLN A 150 -12.28 -6.59 -7.85
CA GLN A 150 -12.61 -5.73 -6.71
C GLN A 150 -11.40 -5.57 -5.77
N VAL A 151 -10.71 -6.66 -5.45
CA VAL A 151 -9.50 -6.63 -4.61
C VAL A 151 -8.44 -5.72 -5.22
N VAL A 152 -8.11 -5.91 -6.50
CA VAL A 152 -7.10 -5.11 -7.19
C VAL A 152 -7.52 -3.64 -7.29
N GLY A 153 -8.78 -3.36 -7.66
CA GLY A 153 -9.29 -1.99 -7.74
C GLY A 153 -9.28 -1.28 -6.39
N THR A 154 -9.66 -1.98 -5.31
CA THR A 154 -9.67 -1.46 -3.94
C THR A 154 -8.25 -1.17 -3.44
N ASP A 155 -7.30 -2.07 -3.70
CA ASP A 155 -5.89 -1.87 -3.33
C ASP A 155 -5.25 -0.70 -4.09
N ILE A 156 -5.47 -0.60 -5.40
CA ILE A 156 -4.98 0.53 -6.20
C ILE A 156 -5.57 1.85 -5.70
N ALA A 157 -6.88 1.90 -5.42
CA ALA A 157 -7.55 3.09 -4.91
C ALA A 157 -7.00 3.54 -3.54
N HIS A 158 -6.72 2.59 -2.64
CA HIS A 158 -6.07 2.87 -1.35
C HIS A 158 -4.63 3.37 -1.54
N ALA A 159 -3.90 2.80 -2.49
CA ALA A 159 -2.51 3.16 -2.71
C ALA A 159 -2.31 4.61 -3.20
N VAL A 160 -3.31 5.21 -3.87
CA VAL A 160 -3.23 6.61 -4.35
C VAL A 160 -2.98 7.59 -3.21
N PRO A 161 -3.86 7.72 -2.20
CA PRO A 161 -3.62 8.65 -1.08
C PRO A 161 -2.36 8.30 -0.30
N LEU A 162 -2.05 7.02 -0.11
CA LEU A 162 -0.87 6.60 0.62
C LEU A 162 0.42 7.04 -0.08
N THR A 163 0.57 6.75 -1.38
CA THR A 163 1.76 7.13 -2.13
C THR A 163 1.86 8.63 -2.36
N LEU A 164 0.72 9.33 -2.45
CA LEU A 164 0.70 10.78 -2.54
C LEU A 164 1.20 11.43 -1.25
N ILE A 165 0.70 10.99 -0.08
CA ILE A 165 1.14 11.49 1.23
C ILE A 165 2.62 11.17 1.44
N GLY A 166 3.04 9.94 1.15
CA GLY A 166 4.45 9.54 1.23
C GLY A 166 5.35 10.39 0.34
N GLY A 167 4.98 10.53 -0.94
CA GLY A 167 5.75 11.30 -1.92
C GLY A 167 5.84 12.80 -1.60
N LEU A 168 4.70 13.43 -1.23
CA LEU A 168 4.69 14.83 -0.79
C LEU A 168 5.49 15.01 0.50
N GLY A 169 5.42 14.05 1.44
CA GLY A 169 6.23 14.06 2.65
C GLY A 169 7.71 14.02 2.34
N HIS A 170 8.15 13.16 1.43
CA HIS A 170 9.53 13.12 0.95
C HIS A 170 9.95 14.42 0.24
N ALA A 171 9.04 15.05 -0.52
CA ALA A 171 9.31 16.35 -1.14
C ALA A 171 9.54 17.44 -0.09
N VAL A 172 8.72 17.48 0.97
CA VAL A 172 8.92 18.40 2.11
C VAL A 172 10.24 18.14 2.84
N LEU A 173 10.68 16.88 2.92
CA LEU A 173 11.99 16.50 3.47
C LEU A 173 13.18 16.82 2.54
N GLY A 174 12.93 17.29 1.32
CA GLY A 174 13.97 17.56 0.33
C GLY A 174 14.62 16.29 -0.25
N THR A 175 13.87 15.18 -0.28
CA THR A 175 14.30 13.86 -0.77
C THR A 175 13.49 13.41 -1.99
N VAL A 176 13.28 14.31 -2.93
CA VAL A 176 12.65 14.04 -4.23
C VAL A 176 13.57 14.51 -5.35
#